data_711f3d2ea7c959fdbf0e4b97d039348e
#
_entry.id   711f3d2ea7c959fdbf0e4b97d039348e
#
_cell.length_a   1.000
_cell.length_b   1.000
_cell.length_c   1.000
_cell.angle_alpha   90.00
_cell.angle_beta   90.00
_cell.angle_gamma   90.00
#
_symmetry.space_group_name_H-M   'P 1'
#
loop_
_entity.id
_entity.type
_entity.pdbx_description
1 polymer ?
#
loop_
_entity_poly.entity_id
_entity_poly.type
_entity_poly.pdbx_seq_one_letter_code
_entity_poly.pdbx_strand_id
1 'polypeptide(L)'
;LCHRTVDTAIGTLGIQFAADEPAASLTRALDRHGSPVYSWRLYASLGDLLVEKERYTDAADTYRSFAARSPDSIRSPELQSLAIEAYRKGGFADLAMQGKREYVELYRFSGPFWAARSRSDAPEVVRQLKAHLRDVAQHQHALAQASKKPSDYQQAAHWYRDLLDSFPDEPDRAETN
;
A
#
# COMPACT_ATOMS: atom_id res chain seq x y z
N LEU A 1 -10.36 14.52 19.51
CA LEU A 1 -10.90 15.69 18.77
C LEU A 1 -11.05 15.40 17.26
N CYS A 2 -10.19 14.58 16.64
CA CYS A 2 -10.27 14.24 15.20
C CYS A 2 -11.51 13.44 14.80
N HIS A 3 -11.98 12.48 15.62
CA HIS A 3 -13.12 11.64 15.28
C HIS A 3 -14.43 12.41 15.08
N ARG A 4 -14.71 13.42 15.93
CA ARG A 4 -15.90 14.26 15.79
C ARG A 4 -15.94 15.07 14.49
N THR A 5 -14.79 15.47 13.97
CA THR A 5 -14.71 16.26 12.73
C THR A 5 -15.01 15.41 11.50
N VAL A 6 -14.64 14.15 11.53
CA VAL A 6 -14.87 13.18 10.44
C VAL A 6 -16.33 12.72 10.43
N ASP A 7 -16.90 12.37 11.59
CA ASP A 7 -18.33 12.03 11.71
C ASP A 7 -19.19 13.20 11.25
N THR A 8 -18.80 14.44 11.57
CA THR A 8 -19.50 15.65 11.11
C THR A 8 -19.35 15.85 9.61
N ALA A 9 -18.16 15.65 9.05
CA ALA A 9 -17.91 15.79 7.60
C ALA A 9 -18.64 14.70 6.79
N ILE A 10 -18.63 13.46 7.28
CA ILE A 10 -19.35 12.33 6.70
C ILE A 10 -20.86 12.58 6.78
N GLY A 11 -21.37 13.03 7.91
CA GLY A 11 -22.78 13.38 8.09
C GLY A 11 -23.22 14.57 7.24
N THR A 12 -22.38 15.58 7.06
CA THR A 12 -22.64 16.76 6.24
C THR A 12 -22.66 16.45 4.75
N LEU A 13 -21.88 15.45 4.29
CA LEU A 13 -21.89 14.99 2.91
C LEU A 13 -23.06 14.05 2.59
N GLY A 14 -23.90 13.69 3.58
CA GLY A 14 -25.03 12.78 3.38
C GLY A 14 -24.61 11.38 2.90
N ILE A 15 -23.38 10.98 3.22
CA ILE A 15 -22.84 9.69 2.80
C ILE A 15 -23.45 8.61 3.68
N GLN A 16 -24.51 7.95 3.18
CA GLN A 16 -24.93 6.67 3.72
C GLN A 16 -23.95 5.62 3.23
N PHE A 17 -23.09 5.14 4.14
CA PHE A 17 -22.24 4.00 3.82
C PHE A 17 -23.13 2.76 3.68
N ALA A 18 -23.14 2.15 2.50
CA ALA A 18 -23.59 0.78 2.38
C ALA A 18 -22.69 -0.06 3.31
N ALA A 19 -23.29 -0.81 4.22
CA ALA A 19 -22.55 -1.60 5.21
C ALA A 19 -21.55 -2.56 4.54
N ASP A 20 -21.82 -2.94 3.29
CA ASP A 20 -21.05 -3.93 2.54
C ASP A 20 -19.94 -3.35 1.65
N GLU A 21 -20.00 -2.04 1.29
CA GLU A 21 -19.04 -1.41 0.36
C GLU A 21 -18.65 0.01 0.78
N PRO A 22 -17.94 0.20 1.90
CA PRO A 22 -17.66 1.54 2.42
C PRO A 22 -16.74 2.35 1.49
N ALA A 23 -15.72 1.73 0.91
CA ALA A 23 -14.79 2.38 -0.02
C ALA A 23 -15.49 2.88 -1.29
N ALA A 24 -16.34 2.05 -1.89
CA ALA A 24 -17.11 2.41 -3.08
C ALA A 24 -18.12 3.53 -2.80
N SER A 25 -18.75 3.52 -1.63
CA SER A 25 -19.69 4.55 -1.21
C SER A 25 -19.01 5.91 -1.06
N LEU A 26 -17.83 5.96 -0.42
CA LEU A 26 -17.02 7.17 -0.32
C LEU A 26 -16.60 7.68 -1.70
N THR A 27 -16.10 6.77 -2.56
CA THR A 27 -15.66 7.12 -3.92
C THR A 27 -16.81 7.73 -4.73
N ARG A 28 -18.00 7.09 -4.73
CA ARG A 28 -19.19 7.62 -5.42
C ARG A 28 -19.64 8.99 -4.90
N ALA A 29 -19.50 9.23 -3.61
CA ALA A 29 -19.83 10.53 -3.03
C ALA A 29 -18.84 11.62 -3.49
N LEU A 30 -17.53 11.32 -3.49
CA LEU A 30 -16.50 12.24 -3.98
C LEU A 30 -16.63 12.50 -5.50
N ASP A 31 -17.07 11.53 -6.29
CA ASP A 31 -17.33 11.72 -7.72
C ASP A 31 -18.47 12.71 -7.98
N ARG A 32 -19.49 12.69 -7.14
CA ARG A 32 -20.63 13.61 -7.26
C ARG A 32 -20.34 15.03 -6.78
N HIS A 33 -19.51 15.18 -5.75
CA HIS A 33 -19.28 16.46 -5.09
C HIS A 33 -17.91 17.08 -5.41
N GLY A 34 -17.13 16.45 -6.30
CA GLY A 34 -15.73 16.78 -6.56
C GLY A 34 -14.77 16.12 -5.57
N SER A 35 -13.51 15.95 -5.99
CA SER A 35 -12.45 15.38 -5.16
C SER A 35 -11.57 16.51 -4.60
N PRO A 36 -11.84 17.01 -3.39
CA PRO A 36 -11.02 18.06 -2.81
C PRO A 36 -9.61 17.57 -2.50
N VAL A 37 -8.63 18.48 -2.42
CA VAL A 37 -7.22 18.17 -2.14
C VAL A 37 -7.05 17.38 -0.83
N TYR A 38 -7.95 17.54 0.12
CA TYR A 38 -7.96 16.81 1.39
C TYR A 38 -8.68 15.45 1.35
N SER A 39 -9.15 15.00 0.19
CA SER A 39 -9.90 13.71 0.04
C SER A 39 -9.17 12.52 0.67
N TRP A 40 -7.83 12.50 0.63
CA TRP A 40 -7.02 11.47 1.27
C TRP A 40 -7.34 11.29 2.77
N ARG A 41 -7.70 12.38 3.47
CA ARG A 41 -8.07 12.34 4.90
C ARG A 41 -9.37 11.57 5.12
N LEU A 42 -10.32 11.66 4.19
CA LEU A 42 -11.57 10.93 4.27
C LEU A 42 -11.34 9.42 4.14
N TYR A 43 -10.49 9.02 3.17
CA TYR A 43 -10.12 7.61 3.02
C TYR A 43 -9.32 7.11 4.22
N ALA A 44 -8.37 7.90 4.73
CA ALA A 44 -7.59 7.54 5.91
C ALA A 44 -8.50 7.35 7.13
N SER A 45 -9.36 8.32 7.43
CA SER A 45 -10.24 8.27 8.60
C SER A 45 -11.30 7.17 8.52
N LEU A 46 -11.84 6.89 7.33
CA LEU A 46 -12.77 5.76 7.14
C LEU A 46 -12.03 4.43 7.32
N GLY A 47 -10.82 4.31 6.77
CA GLY A 47 -9.99 3.13 6.96
C GLY A 47 -9.65 2.89 8.44
N ASP A 48 -9.25 3.95 9.16
CA ASP A 48 -8.96 3.88 10.60
C ASP A 48 -10.18 3.41 11.41
N LEU A 49 -11.36 3.96 11.11
CA LEU A 49 -12.62 3.53 11.73
C LEU A 49 -12.93 2.05 11.45
N LEU A 50 -12.67 1.58 10.24
CA LEU A 50 -12.87 0.18 9.87
C LEU A 50 -11.87 -0.74 10.59
N VAL A 51 -10.61 -0.31 10.77
CA VAL A 51 -9.63 -1.02 11.60
C VAL A 51 -10.07 -1.11 13.06
N GLU A 52 -10.61 -0.03 13.65
CA GLU A 52 -11.18 -0.03 15.00
C GLU A 52 -12.35 -1.01 15.14
N LYS A 53 -13.11 -1.22 14.07
CA LYS A 53 -14.21 -2.18 14.00
C LYS A 53 -13.79 -3.59 13.57
N GLU A 54 -12.48 -3.86 13.51
CA GLU A 54 -11.89 -5.13 13.07
C GLU A 54 -12.29 -5.56 11.64
N ARG A 55 -12.76 -4.61 10.83
CA ARG A 55 -13.08 -4.80 9.41
C ARG A 55 -11.83 -4.56 8.55
N TYR A 56 -10.82 -5.39 8.73
CA TYR A 56 -9.47 -5.16 8.20
C TYR A 56 -9.40 -5.19 6.67
N THR A 57 -10.16 -6.05 6.01
CA THR A 57 -10.22 -6.12 4.54
C THR A 57 -10.87 -4.87 3.96
N ASP A 58 -11.97 -4.43 4.54
CA ASP A 58 -12.66 -3.20 4.12
C ASP A 58 -11.80 -1.95 4.36
N ALA A 59 -11.05 -1.94 5.47
CA ALA A 59 -10.09 -0.89 5.76
C ALA A 59 -8.99 -0.84 4.69
N ALA A 60 -8.40 -1.98 4.36
CA ALA A 60 -7.38 -2.08 3.33
C ALA A 60 -7.89 -1.64 1.96
N ASP A 61 -9.09 -2.07 1.57
CA ASP A 61 -9.72 -1.65 0.31
C ASP A 61 -10.01 -0.15 0.29
N THR A 62 -10.39 0.42 1.44
CA THR A 62 -10.60 1.87 1.58
C THR A 62 -9.31 2.64 1.33
N TYR A 63 -8.20 2.27 2.00
CA TYR A 63 -6.91 2.92 1.80
C TYR A 63 -6.41 2.78 0.35
N ARG A 64 -6.50 1.57 -0.23
CA ARG A 64 -6.08 1.28 -1.62
C ARG A 64 -6.89 2.06 -2.65
N SER A 65 -8.18 2.30 -2.39
CA SER A 65 -9.05 3.09 -3.28
C SER A 65 -8.54 4.51 -3.48
N PHE A 66 -7.94 5.14 -2.47
CA PHE A 66 -7.27 6.42 -2.65
C PHE A 66 -6.01 6.31 -3.53
N ALA A 67 -5.15 5.34 -3.25
CA ALA A 67 -3.91 5.15 -4.00
C ALA A 67 -4.19 4.88 -5.50
N ALA A 68 -5.21 4.09 -5.80
CA ALA A 68 -5.64 3.83 -7.18
C ALA A 68 -6.20 5.08 -7.87
N ARG A 69 -6.93 5.93 -7.12
CA ARG A 69 -7.54 7.15 -7.65
C ARG A 69 -6.54 8.29 -7.87
N SER A 70 -5.51 8.34 -7.06
CA SER A 70 -4.53 9.41 -7.03
C SER A 70 -3.10 8.87 -6.98
N PRO A 71 -2.65 8.11 -7.99
CA PRO A 71 -1.37 7.38 -7.94
C PRO A 71 -0.16 8.31 -7.79
N ASP A 72 -0.27 9.55 -8.29
CA ASP A 72 0.79 10.56 -8.20
C ASP A 72 0.79 11.35 -6.89
N SER A 73 -0.18 11.12 -6.02
CA SER A 73 -0.23 11.82 -4.73
C SER A 73 0.89 11.36 -3.82
N ILE A 74 1.56 12.30 -3.15
CA ILE A 74 2.57 11.99 -2.11
C ILE A 74 1.96 11.22 -0.92
N ARG A 75 0.63 11.20 -0.80
CA ARG A 75 -0.11 10.47 0.24
C ARG A 75 -0.45 9.03 -0.15
N SER A 76 -0.37 8.69 -1.42
CA SER A 76 -0.75 7.35 -1.89
C SER A 76 0.13 6.23 -1.35
N PRO A 77 1.47 6.38 -1.26
CA PRO A 77 2.30 5.36 -0.63
C PRO A 77 1.99 5.15 0.86
N GLU A 78 1.64 6.22 1.59
CA GLU A 78 1.24 6.17 2.99
C GLU A 78 -0.03 5.31 3.17
N LEU A 79 -1.08 5.60 2.37
CA LEU A 79 -2.33 4.84 2.45
C LEU A 79 -2.14 3.39 1.99
N GLN A 80 -1.32 3.14 0.99
CA GLN A 80 -0.98 1.77 0.58
C GLN A 80 -0.28 0.99 1.70
N SER A 81 0.58 1.66 2.48
CA SER A 81 1.23 1.05 3.65
C SER A 81 0.22 0.75 4.77
N LEU A 82 -0.75 1.64 4.99
CA LEU A 82 -1.84 1.39 5.95
C LEU A 82 -2.71 0.19 5.53
N ALA A 83 -2.91 -0.02 4.23
CA ALA A 83 -3.62 -1.19 3.73
C ALA A 83 -2.86 -2.49 4.04
N ILE A 84 -1.55 -2.53 3.82
CA ILE A 84 -0.70 -3.68 4.16
C ILE A 84 -0.77 -3.95 5.67
N GLU A 85 -0.71 -2.90 6.48
CA GLU A 85 -0.79 -3.00 7.94
C GLU A 85 -2.17 -3.49 8.42
N ALA A 86 -3.26 -3.07 7.77
CA ALA A 86 -4.60 -3.57 8.06
C ALA A 86 -4.69 -5.09 7.79
N TYR A 87 -4.19 -5.57 6.65
CA TYR A 87 -4.13 -7.01 6.37
C TYR A 87 -3.30 -7.76 7.42
N ARG A 88 -2.14 -7.20 7.83
CA ARG A 88 -1.30 -7.80 8.87
C ARG A 88 -2.01 -7.90 10.21
N LYS A 89 -2.70 -6.84 10.64
CA LYS A 89 -3.50 -6.81 11.88
C LYS A 89 -4.64 -7.83 11.87
N GLY A 90 -5.27 -8.01 10.72
CA GLY A 90 -6.34 -8.99 10.54
C GLY A 90 -5.86 -10.44 10.40
N GLY A 91 -4.54 -10.68 10.38
CA GLY A 91 -3.98 -12.04 10.20
C GLY A 91 -4.00 -12.54 8.76
N PHE A 92 -4.24 -11.66 7.78
CA PHE A 92 -4.30 -12.00 6.34
C PHE A 92 -2.89 -11.94 5.72
N ALA A 93 -2.04 -12.90 6.07
CA ALA A 93 -0.63 -12.91 5.67
C ALA A 93 -0.43 -12.87 4.14
N ASP A 94 -1.23 -13.63 3.39
CA ASP A 94 -1.14 -13.68 1.92
C ASP A 94 -1.54 -12.34 1.29
N LEU A 95 -2.61 -11.69 1.79
CA LEU A 95 -3.03 -10.37 1.32
C LEU A 95 -2.02 -9.29 1.69
N ALA A 96 -1.41 -9.37 2.87
CA ALA A 96 -0.33 -8.47 3.26
C ALA A 96 0.88 -8.61 2.32
N MET A 97 1.26 -9.84 1.97
CA MET A 97 2.35 -10.09 1.02
C MET A 97 2.00 -9.61 -0.40
N GLN A 98 0.76 -9.82 -0.84
CA GLN A 98 0.28 -9.26 -2.10
C GLN A 98 0.34 -7.74 -2.09
N GLY A 99 -0.10 -7.09 -1.02
CA GLY A 99 -0.03 -5.63 -0.86
C GLY A 99 1.41 -5.10 -0.94
N LYS A 100 2.40 -5.83 -0.39
CA LYS A 100 3.82 -5.48 -0.52
C LYS A 100 4.31 -5.57 -1.98
N ARG A 101 3.90 -6.59 -2.73
CA ARG A 101 4.22 -6.70 -4.17
C ARG A 101 3.62 -5.53 -4.95
N GLU A 102 2.34 -5.22 -4.71
CA GLU A 102 1.67 -4.07 -5.33
C GLU A 102 2.37 -2.74 -5.00
N TYR A 103 2.82 -2.57 -3.75
CA TYR A 103 3.60 -1.40 -3.35
C TYR A 103 4.88 -1.26 -4.17
N VAL A 104 5.64 -2.36 -4.31
CA VAL A 104 6.87 -2.38 -5.11
C VAL A 104 6.59 -2.00 -6.57
N GLU A 105 5.56 -2.55 -7.18
CA GLU A 105 5.19 -2.26 -8.58
C GLU A 105 4.78 -0.79 -8.78
N LEU A 106 4.00 -0.24 -7.85
CA LEU A 106 3.51 1.14 -7.94
C LEU A 106 4.62 2.17 -7.71
N TYR A 107 5.55 1.87 -6.80
CA TYR A 107 6.54 2.85 -6.33
C TYR A 107 8.00 2.50 -6.69
N ARG A 108 8.23 1.55 -7.59
CA ARG A 108 9.57 1.31 -8.16
C ARG A 108 10.12 2.57 -8.79
N PHE A 109 11.44 2.77 -8.75
CA PHE A 109 12.07 4.02 -9.20
C PHE A 109 11.86 4.38 -10.68
N SER A 110 11.56 3.40 -11.52
CA SER A 110 11.16 3.61 -12.92
C SER A 110 9.67 3.95 -13.10
N GLY A 111 8.90 3.98 -12.02
CA GLY A 111 7.45 4.19 -12.05
C GLY A 111 7.05 5.67 -12.11
N PRO A 112 5.78 5.95 -12.46
CA PRO A 112 5.27 7.31 -12.66
C PRO A 112 5.30 8.17 -11.39
N PHE A 113 5.23 7.57 -10.21
CA PHE A 113 5.32 8.30 -8.94
C PHE A 113 6.58 9.18 -8.86
N TRP A 114 7.70 8.72 -9.44
CA TRP A 114 8.99 9.39 -9.41
C TRP A 114 9.22 10.35 -10.59
N ALA A 115 8.29 10.43 -11.57
CA ALA A 115 8.46 11.26 -12.76
C ALA A 115 8.66 12.75 -12.44
N ALA A 116 8.06 13.23 -11.34
CA ALA A 116 8.16 14.62 -10.87
C ALA A 116 8.79 14.74 -9.48
N ARG A 117 9.50 13.71 -9.01
CA ARG A 117 10.08 13.64 -7.66
C ARG A 117 11.46 13.01 -7.67
N SER A 118 12.34 13.53 -6.81
CA SER A 118 13.59 12.87 -6.47
C SER A 118 13.42 11.91 -5.28
N ARG A 119 14.37 11.01 -5.10
CA ARG A 119 14.37 10.10 -3.94
C ARG A 119 14.42 10.83 -2.59
N SER A 120 15.07 12.00 -2.57
CA SER A 120 15.16 12.87 -1.38
C SER A 120 13.84 13.54 -1.00
N ASP A 121 12.89 13.66 -1.93
CA ASP A 121 11.57 14.27 -1.66
C ASP A 121 10.63 13.31 -0.93
N ALA A 122 10.91 12.00 -0.97
CA ALA A 122 10.08 10.97 -0.36
C ALA A 122 10.94 9.86 0.29
N PRO A 123 11.79 10.17 1.28
CA PRO A 123 12.71 9.21 1.90
C PRO A 123 12.00 8.04 2.57
N GLU A 124 10.80 8.27 3.09
CA GLU A 124 9.97 7.22 3.69
C GLU A 124 9.52 6.19 2.66
N VAL A 125 9.13 6.65 1.45
CA VAL A 125 8.76 5.75 0.35
C VAL A 125 9.96 4.91 -0.09
N VAL A 126 11.14 5.51 -0.16
CA VAL A 126 12.40 4.80 -0.47
C VAL A 126 12.67 3.71 0.56
N ARG A 127 12.54 4.04 1.86
CA ARG A 127 12.76 3.09 2.96
C ARG A 127 11.78 1.91 2.90
N GLN A 128 10.50 2.20 2.67
CA GLN A 128 9.46 1.17 2.60
C GLN A 128 9.58 0.31 1.35
N LEU A 129 9.89 0.91 0.20
CA LEU A 129 10.15 0.18 -1.05
C LEU A 129 11.25 -0.85 -0.86
N LYS A 130 12.35 -0.47 -0.20
CA LYS A 130 13.47 -1.36 0.11
C LYS A 130 13.04 -2.51 1.02
N ALA A 131 12.33 -2.20 2.11
CA ALA A 131 11.84 -3.20 3.05
C ALA A 131 10.91 -4.20 2.35
N HIS A 132 9.96 -3.71 1.55
CA HIS A 132 9.02 -4.57 0.83
C HIS A 132 9.70 -5.41 -0.25
N LEU A 133 10.67 -4.87 -1.01
CA LEU A 133 11.46 -5.64 -1.96
C LEU A 133 12.19 -6.80 -1.28
N ARG A 134 12.82 -6.54 -0.13
CA ARG A 134 13.49 -7.59 0.66
C ARG A 134 12.51 -8.66 1.10
N ASP A 135 11.37 -8.27 1.68
CA ASP A 135 10.36 -9.20 2.16
C ASP A 135 9.80 -10.07 1.04
N VAL A 136 9.51 -9.47 -0.12
CA VAL A 136 9.00 -10.18 -1.30
C VAL A 136 10.04 -11.16 -1.84
N ALA A 137 11.31 -10.75 -1.96
CA ALA A 137 12.39 -11.61 -2.42
C ALA A 137 12.60 -12.82 -1.49
N GLN A 138 12.63 -12.59 -0.17
CA GLN A 138 12.77 -13.67 0.83
C GLN A 138 11.56 -14.62 0.81
N HIS A 139 10.35 -14.08 0.73
CA HIS A 139 9.14 -14.90 0.64
C HIS A 139 9.13 -15.78 -0.62
N GLN A 140 9.49 -15.21 -1.78
CA GLN A 140 9.56 -15.95 -3.03
C GLN A 140 10.67 -17.04 -2.99
N HIS A 141 11.79 -16.74 -2.33
CA HIS A 141 12.84 -17.73 -2.12
C HIS A 141 12.36 -18.89 -1.25
N ALA A 142 11.67 -18.63 -0.15
CA ALA A 142 11.10 -19.68 0.69
C ALA A 142 10.10 -20.55 -0.07
N LEU A 143 9.27 -19.98 -0.92
CA LEU A 143 8.37 -20.73 -1.81
C LEU A 143 9.14 -21.60 -2.81
N ALA A 144 10.22 -21.07 -3.40
CA ALA A 144 11.07 -21.83 -4.32
C ALA A 144 11.73 -23.02 -3.62
N GLN A 145 12.23 -22.84 -2.39
CA GLN A 145 12.80 -23.93 -1.59
C GLN A 145 11.76 -25.01 -1.26
N ALA A 146 10.52 -24.64 -1.01
CA ALA A 146 9.43 -25.58 -0.72
C ALA A 146 9.00 -26.34 -1.98
N SER A 147 8.82 -25.65 -3.10
CA SER A 147 8.34 -26.24 -4.37
C SER A 147 9.41 -26.99 -5.13
N LYS A 148 10.68 -26.60 -4.97
CA LYS A 148 11.86 -27.10 -5.71
C LYS A 148 11.75 -26.95 -7.24
N LYS A 149 10.89 -26.08 -7.72
CA LYS A 149 10.69 -25.82 -9.15
C LYS A 149 11.69 -24.78 -9.66
N PRO A 150 12.37 -25.03 -10.80
CA PRO A 150 13.30 -24.05 -11.38
C PRO A 150 12.66 -22.69 -11.67
N SER A 151 11.38 -22.65 -12.09
CA SER A 151 10.63 -21.41 -12.34
C SER A 151 10.52 -20.53 -11.10
N ASP A 152 10.32 -21.13 -9.93
CA ASP A 152 10.14 -20.40 -8.68
C ASP A 152 11.50 -19.80 -8.20
N TYR A 153 12.61 -20.52 -8.43
CA TYR A 153 13.95 -19.97 -8.21
C TYR A 153 14.27 -18.83 -9.18
N GLN A 154 13.82 -18.90 -10.43
CA GLN A 154 13.97 -17.79 -11.39
C GLN A 154 13.20 -16.55 -10.93
N GLN A 155 12.00 -16.73 -10.40
CA GLN A 155 11.23 -15.62 -9.82
C GLN A 155 11.92 -15.01 -8.58
N ALA A 156 12.42 -15.85 -7.68
CA ALA A 156 13.16 -15.36 -6.53
C ALA A 156 14.41 -14.57 -6.97
N ALA A 157 15.17 -15.08 -7.93
CA ALA A 157 16.34 -14.41 -8.48
C ALA A 157 16.01 -13.07 -9.16
N HIS A 158 14.80 -12.95 -9.78
CA HIS A 158 14.33 -11.68 -10.32
C HIS A 158 14.12 -10.63 -9.22
N TRP A 159 13.41 -10.99 -8.13
CA TRP A 159 13.17 -10.06 -7.03
C TRP A 159 14.47 -9.63 -6.32
N TYR A 160 15.45 -10.53 -6.17
CA TYR A 160 16.76 -10.16 -5.63
C TYR A 160 17.53 -9.22 -6.56
N ARG A 161 17.46 -9.41 -7.89
CA ARG A 161 18.06 -8.48 -8.85
C ARG A 161 17.42 -7.10 -8.75
N ASP A 162 16.09 -7.03 -8.70
CA ASP A 162 15.36 -5.76 -8.56
C ASP A 162 15.79 -5.02 -7.27
N LEU A 163 16.00 -5.76 -6.17
CA LEU A 163 16.51 -5.19 -4.93
C LEU A 163 17.93 -4.62 -5.10
N LEU A 164 18.85 -5.39 -5.68
CA LEU A 164 20.24 -4.98 -5.88
C LEU A 164 20.37 -3.81 -6.88
N ASP A 165 19.59 -3.82 -7.94
CA ASP A 165 19.58 -2.76 -8.95
C ASP A 165 18.98 -1.45 -8.39
N SER A 166 17.98 -1.57 -7.53
CA SER A 166 17.36 -0.41 -6.88
C SER A 166 18.23 0.18 -5.78
N PHE A 167 19.02 -0.65 -5.08
CA PHE A 167 19.81 -0.28 -3.90
C PHE A 167 21.25 -0.85 -3.97
N PRO A 168 22.10 -0.35 -4.90
CA PRO A 168 23.42 -0.95 -5.16
C PRO A 168 24.45 -0.79 -4.04
N ASP A 169 24.26 0.20 -3.16
CA ASP A 169 25.24 0.58 -2.13
C ASP A 169 25.04 -0.13 -0.78
N GLU A 170 24.35 -1.28 -0.76
CA GLU A 170 24.07 -1.98 0.50
C GLU A 170 25.24 -2.86 0.98
N PRO A 171 25.60 -2.76 2.28
CA PRO A 171 26.62 -3.63 2.90
C PRO A 171 26.21 -5.12 2.99
N ASP A 172 24.91 -5.45 2.89
CA ASP A 172 24.38 -6.83 2.95
C ASP A 172 24.70 -7.69 1.71
N ARG A 173 25.43 -7.14 0.73
CA ARG A 173 25.85 -7.87 -0.47
C ARG A 173 26.79 -9.05 -0.18
N ALA A 174 27.37 -9.08 1.03
CA ALA A 174 28.35 -10.08 1.44
C ALA A 174 27.74 -11.36 2.05
N GLU A 175 26.48 -11.35 2.47
CA GLU A 175 25.85 -12.48 3.16
C GLU A 175 24.96 -13.37 2.25
N THR A 176 24.88 -13.08 0.95
CA THR A 176 24.04 -13.80 0.00
C THR A 176 24.81 -14.77 -0.92
N ASN A 177 26.05 -15.13 -0.56
CA ASN A 177 26.85 -16.15 -1.25
C ASN A 177 26.74 -17.52 -0.57
#